data_1103ab933d904525f64a13886944f28d
#
_entry.id   1103ab933d904525f64a13886944f28d
#
_cell.length_a   1.000
_cell.length_b   1.000
_cell.length_c   1.000
_cell.angle_alpha   90.00
_cell.angle_beta   90.00
_cell.angle_gamma   90.00
#
_symmetry.space_group_name_H-M   'P 1'
#
loop_
_entity.id
_entity.type
_entity.pdbx_description
1 polymer ?
#
loop_
_entity_poly.entity_id
_entity_poly.type
_entity_poly.pdbx_seq_one_letter_code
_entity_poly.pdbx_strand_id
1 'polypeptide(L)'
;MSNGVREVVRERYGQAALRVVQKQEKGSCCGTGGSCGSTDPITRDLYDSVTTAALPEAAVLASLGCGNPTALAELKEGEVVLDLGSGGGIDVLLSAKRVGPTGKAYGLDMTDEMLVLARKNAADVGATNVEILKGHIEEIPLPDNSVDVIISNCVINLSADKPTVLKEAFRVLKPGGRFAVSDVVVNGEVPSDVRRSMELWVGCVAGALEVGEFERLLRDAGFESPSIEATRVYQVEEARSFLEEAGLDMAAVGDAVAGKFMAAFVRATKPGLKRVLQQQAAACCGPDCCA
;
A
#
# COMPACT_ATOMS: atom_id res chain seq x y z
N MET A 1 21.07 7.56 6.17
CA MET A 1 20.68 6.72 5.01
C MET A 1 19.18 6.81 4.67
N SER A 2 18.27 7.09 5.61
CA SER A 2 16.81 7.19 5.38
C SER A 2 16.36 8.33 4.44
N ASN A 3 17.03 9.49 4.46
CA ASN A 3 16.61 10.63 3.62
C ASN A 3 16.80 10.41 2.12
N GLY A 4 17.81 9.65 1.69
CA GLY A 4 18.06 9.41 0.27
C GLY A 4 16.98 8.56 -0.42
N VAL A 5 16.46 7.53 0.25
CA VAL A 5 15.40 6.67 -0.30
C VAL A 5 14.10 7.46 -0.47
N ARG A 6 13.72 8.25 0.53
CA ARG A 6 12.52 9.11 0.47
C ARG A 6 12.57 10.12 -0.69
N GLU A 7 13.74 10.72 -0.92
CA GLU A 7 13.93 11.70 -2.00
C GLU A 7 13.74 11.04 -3.38
N VAL A 8 14.34 9.88 -3.60
CA VAL A 8 14.20 9.11 -4.85
C VAL A 8 12.74 8.68 -5.08
N VAL A 9 12.07 8.19 -4.05
CA VAL A 9 10.64 7.83 -4.11
C VAL A 9 9.80 9.06 -4.46
N ARG A 10 9.98 10.18 -3.75
CA ARG A 10 9.24 11.44 -3.99
C ARG A 10 9.42 11.91 -5.43
N GLU A 11 10.65 11.94 -5.95
CA GLU A 11 10.95 12.39 -7.31
C GLU A 11 10.28 11.48 -8.36
N ARG A 12 10.40 10.16 -8.20
CA ARG A 12 9.80 9.19 -9.12
C ARG A 12 8.28 9.32 -9.21
N TYR A 13 7.61 9.39 -8.05
CA TYR A 13 6.16 9.50 -8.00
C TYR A 13 5.65 10.90 -8.42
N GLY A 14 6.39 11.97 -8.11
CA GLY A 14 6.12 13.31 -8.61
C GLY A 14 6.16 13.38 -10.13
N GLN A 15 7.18 12.79 -10.74
CA GLN A 15 7.27 12.68 -12.20
C GLN A 15 6.13 11.86 -12.81
N ALA A 16 5.71 10.79 -12.16
CA ALA A 16 4.56 10.00 -12.62
C ALA A 16 3.27 10.83 -12.63
N ALA A 17 2.98 11.58 -11.57
CA ALA A 17 1.83 12.48 -11.50
C ALA A 17 1.86 13.55 -12.61
N LEU A 18 3.01 14.20 -12.82
CA LEU A 18 3.17 15.21 -13.86
C LEU A 18 2.93 14.67 -15.28
N ARG A 19 3.35 13.44 -15.56
CA ARG A 19 3.09 12.77 -16.85
C ARG A 19 1.59 12.55 -17.09
N VAL A 20 0.84 12.19 -16.06
CA VAL A 20 -0.62 12.01 -16.14
C VAL A 20 -1.31 13.34 -16.46
N VAL A 21 -0.95 14.41 -15.73
CA VAL A 21 -1.49 15.76 -15.95
C VAL A 21 -1.20 16.26 -17.36
N GLN A 22 0.04 16.13 -17.85
CA GLN A 22 0.45 16.55 -19.19
C GLN A 22 -0.26 15.78 -20.31
N LYS A 23 -0.59 14.48 -20.11
CA LYS A 23 -1.37 13.72 -21.09
C LYS A 23 -2.80 14.23 -21.20
N GLN A 24 -3.42 14.64 -20.08
CA GLN A 24 -4.76 15.23 -20.10
C GLN A 24 -4.81 16.57 -20.82
N GLU A 25 -3.78 17.43 -20.66
CA GLU A 25 -3.73 18.75 -21.32
C GLU A 25 -3.53 18.64 -22.86
N LYS A 26 -2.88 17.59 -23.34
CA LYS A 26 -2.61 17.41 -24.78
C LYS A 26 -3.77 16.81 -25.58
N GLY A 27 -4.90 16.53 -24.93
CA GLY A 27 -6.08 15.94 -25.58
C GLY A 27 -5.82 14.53 -26.09
N SER A 28 -6.77 13.64 -25.90
CA SER A 28 -6.72 12.24 -26.33
C SER A 28 -6.45 12.11 -27.83
N CYS A 29 -5.21 11.86 -28.23
CA CYS A 29 -4.89 11.28 -29.53
C CYS A 29 -5.13 9.77 -29.47
N CYS A 30 -6.36 9.33 -29.22
CA CYS A 30 -6.75 7.94 -29.39
C CYS A 30 -6.93 7.64 -30.88
N GLY A 31 -5.84 7.36 -31.56
CA GLY A 31 -5.86 6.52 -32.76
C GLY A 31 -6.24 5.11 -32.35
N THR A 32 -7.24 4.56 -33.05
CA THR A 32 -7.77 3.20 -32.90
C THR A 32 -6.67 2.15 -32.70
N GLY A 33 -6.70 1.43 -31.56
CA GLY A 33 -6.11 0.09 -31.47
C GLY A 33 -4.93 -0.12 -30.51
N GLY A 34 -4.63 0.77 -29.56
CA GLY A 34 -3.56 0.54 -28.58
C GLY A 34 -4.13 0.51 -27.16
N SER A 35 -3.99 -0.62 -26.45
CA SER A 35 -4.20 -0.71 -25.00
C SER A 35 -3.25 0.28 -24.31
N CYS A 36 -3.79 1.32 -23.66
CA CYS A 36 -3.02 2.25 -22.82
C CYS A 36 -2.72 1.66 -21.43
N GLY A 37 -2.56 0.34 -21.33
CA GLY A 37 -2.16 -0.33 -20.10
C GLY A 37 -0.67 -0.11 -19.80
N SER A 38 -0.34 -0.02 -18.53
CA SER A 38 1.04 -0.09 -18.06
C SER A 38 1.68 -1.39 -18.59
N THR A 39 2.90 -1.29 -19.15
CA THR A 39 3.69 -2.47 -19.52
C THR A 39 4.31 -3.15 -18.33
N ASP A 40 4.27 -2.53 -17.15
CA ASP A 40 4.79 -3.08 -15.90
C ASP A 40 3.91 -4.25 -15.44
N PRO A 41 4.47 -5.46 -15.30
CA PRO A 41 3.73 -6.66 -14.91
C PRO A 41 3.13 -6.57 -13.50
N ILE A 42 3.62 -5.67 -12.64
CA ILE A 42 3.14 -5.50 -11.26
C ILE A 42 1.86 -4.67 -11.22
N THR A 43 1.76 -3.62 -12.01
CA THR A 43 0.69 -2.61 -11.91
C THR A 43 -0.48 -2.81 -12.87
N ARG A 44 -0.42 -3.80 -13.77
CA ARG A 44 -1.49 -4.04 -14.75
C ARG A 44 -2.62 -4.89 -14.17
N ASP A 45 -3.84 -4.68 -14.67
CA ASP A 45 -5.03 -5.51 -14.41
C ASP A 45 -5.46 -5.61 -12.92
N LEU A 46 -5.18 -4.55 -12.13
CA LEU A 46 -5.47 -4.53 -10.69
C LEU A 46 -6.94 -4.24 -10.35
N TYR A 47 -7.61 -3.52 -11.21
CA TYR A 47 -9.00 -3.10 -11.01
C TYR A 47 -9.84 -3.51 -12.21
N ASP A 48 -11.01 -4.10 -11.96
CA ASP A 48 -11.96 -4.42 -13.04
C ASP A 48 -12.56 -3.16 -13.66
N SER A 49 -13.04 -3.29 -14.92
CA SER A 49 -13.59 -2.17 -15.68
C SER A 49 -14.87 -1.58 -15.06
N VAL A 50 -15.62 -2.36 -14.30
CA VAL A 50 -16.84 -1.90 -13.63
C VAL A 50 -16.47 -1.05 -12.42
N THR A 51 -15.46 -1.46 -11.66
CA THR A 51 -14.94 -0.71 -10.51
C THR A 51 -14.36 0.63 -10.92
N THR A 52 -13.63 0.69 -12.05
CA THR A 52 -12.97 1.91 -12.53
C THR A 52 -13.86 2.83 -13.37
N ALA A 53 -14.97 2.33 -13.94
CA ALA A 53 -15.85 3.10 -14.82
C ALA A 53 -16.41 4.41 -14.20
N ALA A 54 -16.49 4.48 -12.88
CA ALA A 54 -16.99 5.65 -12.15
C ALA A 54 -15.88 6.54 -11.57
N LEU A 55 -14.61 6.28 -11.92
CA LEU A 55 -13.45 7.02 -11.43
C LEU A 55 -12.85 7.89 -12.54
N PRO A 56 -12.21 9.03 -12.20
CA PRO A 56 -11.43 9.79 -13.15
C PRO A 56 -10.34 8.93 -13.78
N GLU A 57 -10.18 9.00 -15.11
CA GLU A 57 -9.13 8.28 -15.84
C GLU A 57 -7.73 8.60 -15.25
N ALA A 58 -7.52 9.84 -14.82
CA ALA A 58 -6.26 10.25 -14.19
C ALA A 58 -5.96 9.52 -12.89
N ALA A 59 -6.97 9.19 -12.08
CA ALA A 59 -6.76 8.39 -10.87
C ALA A 59 -6.30 6.96 -11.22
N VAL A 60 -6.91 6.36 -12.24
CA VAL A 60 -6.56 5.03 -12.73
C VAL A 60 -5.14 5.01 -13.34
N LEU A 61 -4.80 5.99 -14.17
CA LEU A 61 -3.49 6.10 -14.81
C LEU A 61 -2.35 6.41 -13.83
N ALA A 62 -2.65 7.04 -12.70
CA ALA A 62 -1.66 7.32 -11.64
C ALA A 62 -1.50 6.17 -10.64
N SER A 63 -2.26 5.07 -10.78
CA SER A 63 -2.13 3.90 -9.91
C SER A 63 -0.86 3.12 -10.22
N LEU A 64 -0.02 2.95 -9.21
CA LEU A 64 1.25 2.22 -9.26
C LEU A 64 1.29 1.08 -8.21
N GLY A 65 0.12 0.63 -7.75
CA GLY A 65 -0.02 -0.43 -6.78
C GLY A 65 0.21 -1.84 -7.33
N CYS A 66 0.09 -2.84 -6.49
CA CYS A 66 0.23 -4.26 -6.82
C CYS A 66 -1.02 -5.09 -6.51
N GLY A 67 -2.11 -4.45 -6.06
CA GLY A 67 -3.36 -5.13 -5.70
C GLY A 67 -4.55 -4.18 -5.61
N ASN A 68 -5.67 -4.70 -5.12
CA ASN A 68 -6.89 -3.93 -4.86
C ASN A 68 -7.26 -4.04 -3.36
N PRO A 69 -6.61 -3.23 -2.48
CA PRO A 69 -6.82 -3.33 -1.04
C PRO A 69 -8.26 -2.97 -0.64
N THR A 70 -8.94 -2.10 -1.39
CA THR A 70 -10.32 -1.70 -1.09
C THR A 70 -11.32 -2.84 -1.28
N ALA A 71 -11.08 -3.73 -2.26
CA ALA A 71 -11.91 -4.92 -2.45
C ALA A 71 -11.69 -5.94 -1.32
N LEU A 72 -10.45 -6.07 -0.86
CA LEU A 72 -10.02 -7.08 0.10
C LEU A 72 -10.24 -6.64 1.56
N ALA A 73 -10.34 -5.33 1.83
CA ALA A 73 -10.52 -4.78 3.18
C ALA A 73 -11.95 -4.91 3.74
N GLU A 74 -12.92 -5.35 2.92
CA GLU A 74 -14.34 -5.51 3.32
C GLU A 74 -14.88 -4.26 4.03
N LEU A 75 -14.73 -3.08 3.40
CA LEU A 75 -15.15 -1.80 3.96
C LEU A 75 -16.66 -1.75 4.18
N LYS A 76 -17.08 -1.22 5.33
CA LYS A 76 -18.47 -1.11 5.75
C LYS A 76 -18.94 0.34 5.72
N GLU A 77 -20.24 0.52 5.52
CA GLU A 77 -20.87 1.83 5.59
C GLU A 77 -20.62 2.52 6.94
N GLY A 78 -20.29 3.79 6.93
CA GLY A 78 -20.00 4.59 8.11
C GLY A 78 -18.58 4.48 8.65
N GLU A 79 -17.73 3.60 8.12
CA GLU A 79 -16.33 3.48 8.58
C GLU A 79 -15.48 4.67 8.16
N VAL A 80 -14.46 4.95 8.96
CA VAL A 80 -13.37 5.89 8.68
C VAL A 80 -12.18 5.12 8.18
N VAL A 81 -11.76 5.38 6.94
CA VAL A 81 -10.66 4.68 6.26
C VAL A 81 -9.48 5.61 6.09
N LEU A 82 -8.27 5.12 6.26
CA LEU A 82 -7.02 5.79 5.92
C LEU A 82 -6.27 4.99 4.86
N ASP A 83 -5.96 5.63 3.74
CA ASP A 83 -5.13 5.11 2.67
C ASP A 83 -3.71 5.67 2.79
N LEU A 84 -2.74 4.80 3.07
CA LEU A 84 -1.33 5.16 3.21
C LEU A 84 -0.64 5.17 1.84
N GLY A 85 -0.15 6.34 1.42
CA GLY A 85 0.43 6.56 0.11
C GLY A 85 -0.62 6.56 -1.00
N SER A 86 -1.66 7.38 -0.83
CA SER A 86 -2.86 7.40 -1.69
C SER A 86 -2.60 7.80 -3.14
N GLY A 87 -1.42 8.33 -3.47
CA GLY A 87 -1.06 8.72 -4.82
C GLY A 87 -2.10 9.62 -5.47
N GLY A 88 -2.52 9.28 -6.68
CA GLY A 88 -3.59 9.99 -7.43
C GLY A 88 -5.00 9.80 -6.88
N GLY A 89 -5.19 9.03 -5.80
CA GLY A 89 -6.43 8.91 -5.03
C GLY A 89 -7.37 7.79 -5.45
N ILE A 90 -6.94 6.80 -6.23
CA ILE A 90 -7.84 5.72 -6.70
C ILE A 90 -8.45 4.96 -5.52
N ASP A 91 -7.64 4.47 -4.58
CA ASP A 91 -8.10 3.66 -3.47
C ASP A 91 -8.88 4.48 -2.44
N VAL A 92 -8.52 5.75 -2.22
CA VAL A 92 -9.28 6.65 -1.33
C VAL A 92 -10.67 6.97 -1.90
N LEU A 93 -10.80 7.16 -3.22
CA LEU A 93 -12.09 7.41 -3.87
C LEU A 93 -12.99 6.16 -3.85
N LEU A 94 -12.42 4.98 -4.09
CA LEU A 94 -13.13 3.71 -3.95
C LEU A 94 -13.58 3.48 -2.51
N SER A 95 -12.74 3.80 -1.54
CA SER A 95 -13.07 3.72 -0.11
C SER A 95 -14.22 4.65 0.24
N ALA A 96 -14.14 5.91 -0.18
CA ALA A 96 -15.17 6.91 0.07
C ALA A 96 -16.55 6.47 -0.46
N LYS A 97 -16.58 5.87 -1.66
CA LYS A 97 -17.80 5.32 -2.26
C LYS A 97 -18.36 4.16 -1.45
N ARG A 98 -17.50 3.27 -0.92
CA ARG A 98 -17.92 2.08 -0.17
C ARG A 98 -18.41 2.40 1.24
N VAL A 99 -17.74 3.33 1.93
CA VAL A 99 -18.16 3.72 3.28
C VAL A 99 -19.37 4.66 3.28
N GLY A 100 -19.76 5.18 2.12
CA GLY A 100 -20.95 6.00 1.96
C GLY A 100 -20.86 7.38 2.63
N PRO A 101 -21.96 8.15 2.62
CA PRO A 101 -21.96 9.54 3.07
C PRO A 101 -21.77 9.71 4.59
N THR A 102 -21.98 8.68 5.37
CA THR A 102 -21.77 8.68 6.82
C THR A 102 -20.37 8.27 7.24
N GLY A 103 -19.59 7.67 6.31
CA GLY A 103 -18.20 7.33 6.49
C GLY A 103 -17.26 8.42 5.98
N LYS A 104 -15.96 8.21 6.15
CA LYS A 104 -14.92 9.12 5.70
C LYS A 104 -13.70 8.36 5.17
N ALA A 105 -13.07 8.90 4.11
CA ALA A 105 -11.82 8.37 3.59
C ALA A 105 -10.73 9.46 3.65
N TYR A 106 -9.63 9.14 4.29
CA TYR A 106 -8.41 9.93 4.31
C TYR A 106 -7.41 9.35 3.31
N GLY A 107 -6.81 10.20 2.47
CA GLY A 107 -5.67 9.83 1.64
C GLY A 107 -4.42 10.55 2.14
N LEU A 108 -3.39 9.82 2.54
CA LEU A 108 -2.12 10.36 2.98
C LEU A 108 -1.05 10.17 1.91
N ASP A 109 -0.39 11.25 1.51
CA ASP A 109 0.77 11.19 0.60
C ASP A 109 1.81 12.26 0.97
N MET A 110 3.08 12.01 0.64
CA MET A 110 4.17 12.95 0.86
C MET A 110 4.47 13.83 -0.35
N THR A 111 3.96 13.46 -1.54
CA THR A 111 4.30 14.04 -2.85
C THR A 111 3.31 15.13 -3.22
N ASP A 112 3.76 16.37 -3.36
CA ASP A 112 2.88 17.52 -3.64
C ASP A 112 2.08 17.35 -4.94
N GLU A 113 2.70 16.83 -5.99
CA GLU A 113 2.07 16.58 -7.29
C GLU A 113 0.96 15.53 -7.20
N MET A 114 1.16 14.45 -6.41
CA MET A 114 0.13 13.44 -6.15
C MET A 114 -1.03 14.03 -5.34
N LEU A 115 -0.75 14.84 -4.31
CA LEU A 115 -1.78 15.51 -3.52
C LEU A 115 -2.65 16.45 -4.35
N VAL A 116 -2.06 17.21 -5.27
CA VAL A 116 -2.81 18.07 -6.22
C VAL A 116 -3.70 17.22 -7.10
N LEU A 117 -3.17 16.14 -7.67
CA LEU A 117 -3.92 15.22 -8.53
C LEU A 117 -5.07 14.54 -7.78
N ALA A 118 -4.83 14.04 -6.58
CA ALA A 118 -5.84 13.39 -5.75
C ALA A 118 -7.00 14.34 -5.38
N ARG A 119 -6.68 15.59 -5.00
CA ARG A 119 -7.70 16.62 -4.71
C ARG A 119 -8.53 16.97 -5.95
N LYS A 120 -7.87 17.10 -7.11
CA LYS A 120 -8.58 17.33 -8.37
C LYS A 120 -9.51 16.16 -8.69
N ASN A 121 -9.02 14.92 -8.61
CA ASN A 121 -9.83 13.73 -8.88
C ASN A 121 -11.02 13.61 -7.90
N ALA A 122 -10.84 13.94 -6.63
CA ALA A 122 -11.94 13.96 -5.66
C ALA A 122 -13.01 15.03 -6.00
N ALA A 123 -12.57 16.22 -6.41
CA ALA A 123 -13.47 17.28 -6.84
C ALA A 123 -14.24 16.91 -8.12
N ASP A 124 -13.57 16.32 -9.10
CA ASP A 124 -14.14 15.92 -10.40
C ASP A 124 -15.30 14.90 -10.23
N VAL A 125 -15.22 14.03 -9.20
CA VAL A 125 -16.32 13.07 -8.90
C VAL A 125 -17.27 13.56 -7.79
N GLY A 126 -17.08 14.77 -7.27
CA GLY A 126 -17.91 15.33 -6.21
C GLY A 126 -17.85 14.57 -4.88
N ALA A 127 -16.72 13.95 -4.57
CA ALA A 127 -16.53 13.19 -3.33
C ALA A 127 -16.40 14.14 -2.12
N THR A 128 -17.48 14.26 -1.32
CA THR A 128 -17.55 15.17 -0.16
C THR A 128 -17.01 14.57 1.14
N ASN A 129 -16.85 13.26 1.18
CA ASN A 129 -16.36 12.50 2.35
C ASN A 129 -14.89 12.06 2.21
N VAL A 130 -14.13 12.73 1.34
CA VAL A 130 -12.68 12.53 1.15
C VAL A 130 -11.90 13.70 1.74
N GLU A 131 -10.80 13.40 2.40
CA GLU A 131 -9.82 14.40 2.85
C GLU A 131 -8.41 13.94 2.49
N ILE A 132 -7.65 14.80 1.78
CA ILE A 132 -6.29 14.51 1.32
C ILE A 132 -5.28 15.23 2.21
N LEU A 133 -4.49 14.45 2.92
CA LEU A 133 -3.50 14.87 3.91
C LEU A 133 -2.10 14.83 3.33
N LYS A 134 -1.29 15.84 3.62
CA LYS A 134 0.15 15.82 3.36
C LYS A 134 0.87 15.31 4.60
N GLY A 135 1.72 14.29 4.43
CA GLY A 135 2.52 13.75 5.53
C GLY A 135 3.29 12.50 5.12
N HIS A 136 4.00 11.94 6.08
CA HIS A 136 4.75 10.71 5.93
C HIS A 136 4.05 9.58 6.65
N ILE A 137 4.16 8.36 6.12
CA ILE A 137 3.55 7.17 6.73
C ILE A 137 4.21 6.76 8.05
N GLU A 138 5.42 7.26 8.32
CA GLU A 138 6.14 7.13 9.59
C GLU A 138 5.70 8.14 10.65
N GLU A 139 4.89 9.17 10.27
CA GLU A 139 4.38 10.20 11.17
C GLU A 139 2.99 10.64 10.66
N ILE A 140 1.98 9.84 10.95
CA ILE A 140 0.62 10.03 10.43
C ILE A 140 -0.05 11.22 11.13
N PRO A 141 -0.49 12.27 10.37
CA PRO A 141 -1.06 13.49 10.96
C PRO A 141 -2.53 13.31 11.39
N LEU A 142 -2.81 12.23 12.10
CA LEU A 142 -4.12 11.90 12.65
C LEU A 142 -3.98 11.55 14.14
N PRO A 143 -5.02 11.82 14.96
CA PRO A 143 -5.03 11.44 16.37
C PRO A 143 -4.99 9.91 16.57
N ASP A 144 -4.61 9.49 17.77
CA ASP A 144 -4.73 8.10 18.19
C ASP A 144 -6.18 7.63 18.09
N ASN A 145 -6.36 6.37 17.70
CA ASN A 145 -7.68 5.72 17.66
C ASN A 145 -8.74 6.49 16.84
N SER A 146 -8.35 7.04 15.70
CA SER A 146 -9.21 7.88 14.85
C SER A 146 -9.81 7.17 13.64
N VAL A 147 -9.22 6.05 13.18
CA VAL A 147 -9.65 5.35 11.97
C VAL A 147 -10.06 3.91 12.25
N ASP A 148 -11.04 3.41 11.50
CA ASP A 148 -11.54 2.04 11.63
C ASP A 148 -10.73 1.05 10.79
N VAL A 149 -10.26 1.51 9.61
CA VAL A 149 -9.52 0.69 8.66
C VAL A 149 -8.34 1.45 8.10
N ILE A 150 -7.20 0.79 8.01
CA ILE A 150 -6.05 1.25 7.22
C ILE A 150 -5.94 0.37 5.99
N ILE A 151 -5.81 1.00 4.84
CA ILE A 151 -5.44 0.37 3.58
C ILE A 151 -4.12 0.95 3.07
N SER A 152 -3.45 0.23 2.19
CA SER A 152 -2.27 0.70 1.45
C SER A 152 -2.04 -0.19 0.23
N ASN A 153 -1.43 0.36 -0.81
CA ASN A 153 -1.15 -0.37 -2.03
C ASN A 153 0.30 -0.17 -2.48
N CYS A 154 1.18 -1.13 -2.15
CA CYS A 154 2.61 -1.13 -2.47
C CYS A 154 3.41 0.07 -1.91
N VAL A 155 3.10 0.54 -0.72
CA VAL A 155 3.76 1.72 -0.12
C VAL A 155 4.61 1.38 1.10
N ILE A 156 4.21 0.40 1.91
CA ILE A 156 4.94 0.01 3.13
C ILE A 156 6.39 -0.37 2.78
N ASN A 157 6.59 -1.08 1.68
CA ASN A 157 7.90 -1.49 1.21
C ASN A 157 8.82 -0.32 0.85
N LEU A 158 8.29 0.84 0.49
CA LEU A 158 9.05 2.03 0.14
C LEU A 158 9.65 2.74 1.38
N SER A 159 9.13 2.45 2.57
CA SER A 159 9.70 3.01 3.80
C SER A 159 11.00 2.31 4.19
N ALA A 160 11.98 3.11 4.60
CA ALA A 160 13.22 2.62 5.21
C ALA A 160 13.03 2.22 6.68
N ASP A 161 11.94 2.65 7.33
CA ASP A 161 11.62 2.38 8.74
C ASP A 161 10.21 1.77 8.88
N LYS A 162 10.06 0.55 8.40
CA LYS A 162 8.80 -0.19 8.46
C LYS A 162 8.28 -0.43 9.89
N PRO A 163 9.14 -0.69 10.90
CA PRO A 163 8.68 -0.78 12.28
C PRO A 163 7.95 0.48 12.76
N THR A 164 8.44 1.67 12.42
CA THR A 164 7.79 2.95 12.76
C THR A 164 6.48 3.11 12.01
N VAL A 165 6.42 2.76 10.71
CA VAL A 165 5.17 2.77 9.94
C VAL A 165 4.08 1.91 10.60
N LEU A 166 4.43 0.69 10.99
CA LEU A 166 3.46 -0.24 11.61
C LEU A 166 3.02 0.23 13.00
N LYS A 167 3.91 0.86 13.78
CA LYS A 167 3.55 1.49 15.06
C LYS A 167 2.60 2.68 14.87
N GLU A 168 2.83 3.54 13.88
CA GLU A 168 1.95 4.65 13.56
C GLU A 168 0.58 4.17 13.05
N ALA A 169 0.57 3.15 12.18
CA ALA A 169 -0.66 2.50 11.76
C ALA A 169 -1.44 1.93 12.96
N PHE A 170 -0.75 1.27 13.89
CA PHE A 170 -1.36 0.77 15.13
C PHE A 170 -1.89 1.92 16.00
N ARG A 171 -1.14 3.03 16.13
CA ARG A 171 -1.53 4.18 16.93
C ARG A 171 -2.85 4.77 16.48
N VAL A 172 -2.99 5.06 15.17
CA VAL A 172 -4.17 5.75 14.63
C VAL A 172 -5.39 4.85 14.48
N LEU A 173 -5.23 3.52 14.40
CA LEU A 173 -6.35 2.58 14.38
C LEU A 173 -7.11 2.59 15.71
N LYS A 174 -8.44 2.58 15.65
CA LYS A 174 -9.31 2.33 16.80
C LYS A 174 -9.12 0.92 17.34
N PRO A 175 -9.37 0.68 18.65
CA PRO A 175 -9.45 -0.68 19.18
C PRO A 175 -10.46 -1.52 18.38
N GLY A 176 -10.05 -2.69 17.90
CA GLY A 176 -10.81 -3.54 16.98
C GLY A 176 -10.70 -3.14 15.51
N GLY A 177 -9.96 -2.07 15.19
CA GLY A 177 -9.71 -1.63 13.82
C GLY A 177 -8.84 -2.59 13.02
N ARG A 178 -8.95 -2.52 11.69
CA ARG A 178 -8.32 -3.45 10.74
C ARG A 178 -7.19 -2.77 9.96
N PHE A 179 -6.07 -3.48 9.87
CA PHE A 179 -4.99 -3.21 8.93
C PHE A 179 -5.15 -4.18 7.74
N ALA A 180 -5.26 -3.66 6.53
CA ALA A 180 -5.64 -4.42 5.35
C ALA A 180 -4.93 -3.84 4.10
N VAL A 181 -3.70 -4.29 3.85
CA VAL A 181 -2.85 -3.71 2.81
C VAL A 181 -2.48 -4.73 1.74
N SER A 182 -2.27 -4.25 0.52
CA SER A 182 -1.70 -5.02 -0.56
C SER A 182 -0.24 -4.58 -0.74
N ASP A 183 0.69 -5.53 -0.66
CA ASP A 183 2.10 -5.21 -0.90
C ASP A 183 2.85 -6.43 -1.48
N VAL A 184 4.05 -6.20 -2.00
CA VAL A 184 4.91 -7.28 -2.47
C VAL A 184 5.62 -7.91 -1.26
N VAL A 185 5.60 -9.23 -1.20
CA VAL A 185 6.31 -10.00 -0.17
C VAL A 185 7.20 -11.06 -0.78
N VAL A 186 8.13 -11.56 0.01
CA VAL A 186 9.06 -12.63 -0.36
C VAL A 186 8.76 -13.87 0.45
N ASN A 187 8.67 -15.02 -0.21
CA ASN A 187 8.54 -16.32 0.42
C ASN A 187 9.92 -16.99 0.54
N GLY A 188 10.45 -17.03 1.75
CA GLY A 188 11.76 -17.60 2.05
C GLY A 188 12.95 -16.67 1.70
N GLU A 189 14.15 -17.22 1.74
CA GLU A 189 15.39 -16.46 1.55
C GLU A 189 15.64 -16.16 0.06
N VAL A 190 16.03 -14.93 -0.22
CA VAL A 190 16.52 -14.47 -1.52
C VAL A 190 17.96 -13.97 -1.34
N PRO A 191 18.91 -14.42 -2.17
CA PRO A 191 20.30 -13.96 -2.11
C PRO A 191 20.39 -12.43 -2.16
N SER A 192 21.30 -11.85 -1.37
CA SER A 192 21.43 -10.40 -1.20
C SER A 192 21.72 -9.66 -2.51
N ASP A 193 22.45 -10.29 -3.42
CA ASP A 193 22.83 -9.72 -4.71
C ASP A 193 21.62 -9.65 -5.63
N VAL A 194 20.79 -10.70 -5.61
CA VAL A 194 19.52 -10.75 -6.34
C VAL A 194 18.55 -9.71 -5.78
N ARG A 195 18.41 -9.64 -4.45
CA ARG A 195 17.58 -8.63 -3.81
C ARG A 195 18.00 -7.23 -4.24
N ARG A 196 19.29 -6.92 -4.20
CA ARG A 196 19.84 -5.60 -4.59
C ARG A 196 19.60 -5.25 -6.06
N SER A 197 19.64 -6.24 -6.95
CA SER A 197 19.38 -6.04 -8.37
C SER A 197 17.89 -5.91 -8.67
N MET A 198 17.04 -6.62 -7.94
CA MET A 198 15.58 -6.43 -7.99
C MET A 198 15.16 -5.09 -7.38
N GLU A 199 15.98 -4.49 -6.51
CA GLU A 199 15.82 -3.11 -6.03
C GLU A 199 15.81 -2.07 -7.16
N LEU A 200 16.54 -2.32 -8.23
CA LEU A 200 16.54 -1.48 -9.40
C LEU A 200 15.28 -1.66 -10.26
N TRP A 201 14.65 -2.84 -10.19
CA TRP A 201 13.52 -3.17 -11.05
C TRP A 201 12.22 -2.46 -10.64
N VAL A 202 11.81 -2.56 -9.38
CA VAL A 202 10.61 -1.87 -8.89
C VAL A 202 10.85 -1.44 -7.45
N GLY A 203 10.66 -0.16 -7.17
CA GLY A 203 10.86 0.38 -5.81
C GLY A 203 10.15 -0.43 -4.70
N CYS A 204 9.02 -1.07 -5.02
CA CYS A 204 8.26 -1.92 -4.10
C CYS A 204 8.96 -3.26 -3.80
N VAL A 205 9.66 -3.85 -4.78
CA VAL A 205 10.32 -5.16 -4.61
C VAL A 205 11.58 -5.06 -3.76
N ALA A 206 12.27 -3.92 -3.83
CA ALA A 206 13.47 -3.63 -3.05
C ALA A 206 13.30 -3.79 -1.57
N GLY A 207 12.23 -3.23 -1.08
CA GLY A 207 11.90 -3.25 0.32
C GLY A 207 10.98 -4.40 0.73
N ALA A 208 10.67 -5.35 -0.18
CA ALA A 208 9.76 -6.44 0.10
C ALA A 208 10.20 -7.25 1.33
N LEU A 209 9.32 -7.34 2.30
CA LEU A 209 9.55 -8.11 3.51
C LEU A 209 9.37 -9.61 3.22
N GLU A 210 10.17 -10.43 3.89
CA GLU A 210 9.90 -11.86 3.98
C GLU A 210 8.62 -12.05 4.81
N VAL A 211 7.81 -13.05 4.44
CA VAL A 211 6.48 -13.30 5.03
C VAL A 211 6.53 -13.36 6.56
N GLY A 212 7.42 -14.19 7.13
CA GLY A 212 7.56 -14.35 8.57
C GLY A 212 8.09 -13.09 9.27
N GLU A 213 8.95 -12.31 8.58
CA GLU A 213 9.41 -11.01 9.09
C GLU A 213 8.27 -10.00 9.16
N PHE A 214 7.43 -9.93 8.13
CA PHE A 214 6.27 -9.00 8.13
C PHE A 214 5.30 -9.34 9.27
N GLU A 215 4.97 -10.63 9.43
CA GLU A 215 4.14 -11.07 10.54
C GLU A 215 4.73 -10.73 11.91
N ARG A 216 6.04 -10.93 12.07
CA ARG A 216 6.76 -10.59 13.31
C ARG A 216 6.66 -9.09 13.60
N LEU A 217 6.94 -8.23 12.60
CA LEU A 217 6.87 -6.78 12.75
C LEU A 217 5.45 -6.30 13.10
N LEU A 218 4.41 -6.92 12.54
CA LEU A 218 3.02 -6.64 12.91
C LEU A 218 2.75 -6.98 14.38
N ARG A 219 3.19 -8.16 14.85
CA ARG A 219 3.06 -8.56 16.26
C ARG A 219 3.85 -7.62 17.19
N ASP A 220 5.08 -7.25 16.82
CA ASP A 220 5.92 -6.32 17.58
C ASP A 220 5.29 -4.91 17.68
N ALA A 221 4.52 -4.48 16.69
CA ALA A 221 3.74 -3.25 16.73
C ALA A 221 2.46 -3.35 17.58
N GLY A 222 2.08 -4.56 18.03
CA GLY A 222 0.91 -4.80 18.87
C GLY A 222 -0.31 -5.38 18.14
N PHE A 223 -0.22 -5.66 16.86
CA PHE A 223 -1.30 -6.27 16.09
C PHE A 223 -1.51 -7.74 16.46
N GLU A 224 -2.75 -8.19 16.36
CA GLU A 224 -3.15 -9.58 16.53
C GLU A 224 -3.57 -10.18 15.20
N SER A 225 -3.47 -11.53 15.15
CA SER A 225 -3.93 -12.34 14.02
C SER A 225 -3.39 -11.87 12.65
N PRO A 226 -2.07 -11.59 12.52
CA PRO A 226 -1.53 -11.29 11.21
C PRO A 226 -1.74 -12.47 10.27
N SER A 227 -2.16 -12.18 9.04
CA SER A 227 -2.28 -13.17 7.96
C SER A 227 -1.79 -12.56 6.66
N ILE A 228 -1.09 -13.36 5.87
CA ILE A 228 -0.54 -12.97 4.57
C ILE A 228 -1.03 -13.97 3.53
N GLU A 229 -1.80 -13.49 2.59
CA GLU A 229 -2.42 -14.29 1.54
C GLU A 229 -1.88 -13.84 0.18
N ALA A 230 -1.21 -14.75 -0.54
CA ALA A 230 -0.72 -14.46 -1.89
C ALA A 230 -1.90 -14.25 -2.84
N THR A 231 -1.92 -13.12 -3.52
CA THR A 231 -2.92 -12.78 -4.54
C THR A 231 -2.40 -13.00 -5.94
N ARG A 232 -1.08 -12.90 -6.14
CA ARG A 232 -0.39 -13.16 -7.40
C ARG A 232 1.04 -13.58 -7.12
N VAL A 233 1.52 -14.63 -7.79
CA VAL A 233 2.92 -15.03 -7.80
C VAL A 233 3.57 -14.52 -9.08
N TYR A 234 4.64 -13.74 -8.96
CA TYR A 234 5.38 -13.22 -10.10
C TYR A 234 6.30 -14.29 -10.68
N GLN A 235 6.22 -14.47 -12.01
CA GLN A 235 7.08 -15.41 -12.71
C GLN A 235 8.38 -14.73 -13.14
N VAL A 236 9.47 -15.47 -13.15
CA VAL A 236 10.81 -14.97 -13.55
C VAL A 236 10.80 -14.44 -14.98
N GLU A 237 10.01 -15.08 -15.85
CA GLU A 237 9.85 -14.70 -17.25
C GLU A 237 9.27 -13.30 -17.41
N GLU A 238 8.41 -12.87 -16.49
CA GLU A 238 7.83 -11.51 -16.49
C GLU A 238 8.87 -10.43 -16.18
N ALA A 239 9.95 -10.80 -15.47
CA ALA A 239 11.05 -9.91 -15.09
C ALA A 239 12.29 -10.07 -16.00
N ARG A 240 12.31 -11.06 -16.90
CA ARG A 240 13.48 -11.48 -17.67
C ARG A 240 14.19 -10.32 -18.37
N SER A 241 13.48 -9.56 -19.20
CA SER A 241 14.07 -8.47 -19.98
C SER A 241 14.74 -7.43 -19.07
N PHE A 242 14.13 -7.16 -17.95
CA PHE A 242 14.64 -6.19 -16.99
C PHE A 242 15.88 -6.71 -16.23
N LEU A 243 15.89 -7.98 -15.82
CA LEU A 243 17.01 -8.60 -15.12
C LEU A 243 18.23 -8.73 -16.06
N GLU A 244 18.00 -9.03 -17.34
CA GLU A 244 19.02 -9.06 -18.38
C GLU A 244 19.61 -7.67 -18.64
N GLU A 245 18.77 -6.62 -18.72
CA GLU A 245 19.22 -5.22 -18.83
C GLU A 245 20.04 -4.76 -17.62
N ALA A 246 19.74 -5.29 -16.43
CA ALA A 246 20.49 -5.07 -15.19
C ALA A 246 21.81 -5.86 -15.13
N GLY A 247 22.12 -6.67 -16.17
CA GLY A 247 23.36 -7.45 -16.26
C GLY A 247 23.37 -8.72 -15.40
N LEU A 248 22.19 -9.23 -15.01
CA LEU A 248 22.07 -10.47 -14.25
C LEU A 248 22.00 -11.69 -15.17
N ASP A 249 22.77 -12.71 -14.84
CA ASP A 249 22.68 -14.02 -15.49
C ASP A 249 21.42 -14.76 -15.04
N MET A 250 20.43 -14.83 -15.92
CA MET A 250 19.16 -15.50 -15.67
C MET A 250 19.32 -17.00 -15.37
N ALA A 251 20.35 -17.66 -15.85
CA ALA A 251 20.64 -19.06 -15.53
C ALA A 251 21.08 -19.22 -14.06
N ALA A 252 21.77 -18.21 -13.52
CA ALA A 252 22.23 -18.24 -12.11
C ALA A 252 21.15 -17.75 -11.12
N VAL A 253 20.27 -16.85 -11.56
CA VAL A 253 19.32 -16.15 -10.68
C VAL A 253 17.92 -16.73 -10.75
N GLY A 254 17.53 -17.31 -11.91
CA GLY A 254 16.17 -17.77 -12.16
C GLY A 254 15.61 -18.70 -11.10
N ASP A 255 16.35 -19.76 -10.75
CA ASP A 255 15.93 -20.72 -9.73
C ASP A 255 15.88 -20.11 -8.31
N ALA A 256 16.73 -19.12 -8.03
CA ALA A 256 16.82 -18.45 -6.75
C ALA A 256 15.62 -17.52 -6.47
N VAL A 257 14.91 -17.07 -7.53
CA VAL A 257 13.78 -16.12 -7.41
C VAL A 257 12.44 -16.72 -7.88
N ALA A 258 12.47 -17.86 -8.56
CA ALA A 258 11.26 -18.49 -9.11
C ALA A 258 10.19 -18.69 -8.03
N GLY A 259 9.03 -18.08 -8.20
CA GLY A 259 7.90 -18.21 -7.30
C GLY A 259 8.07 -17.59 -5.91
N LYS A 260 9.17 -16.87 -5.65
CA LYS A 260 9.43 -16.28 -4.33
C LYS A 260 8.83 -14.91 -4.14
N PHE A 261 8.67 -14.12 -5.20
CA PHE A 261 8.05 -12.80 -5.13
C PHE A 261 6.56 -12.89 -5.42
N MET A 262 5.75 -12.31 -4.56
CA MET A 262 4.30 -12.34 -4.70
C MET A 262 3.69 -11.01 -4.29
N ALA A 263 2.64 -10.59 -5.00
CA ALA A 263 1.69 -9.66 -4.41
C ALA A 263 0.90 -10.41 -3.35
N ALA A 264 0.73 -9.80 -2.21
CA ALA A 264 0.01 -10.41 -1.11
C ALA A 264 -0.93 -9.42 -0.44
N PHE A 265 -2.03 -9.93 0.07
CA PHE A 265 -2.91 -9.21 0.94
C PHE A 265 -2.54 -9.49 2.41
N VAL A 266 -2.14 -8.45 3.11
CA VAL A 266 -1.69 -8.52 4.50
C VAL A 266 -2.78 -7.96 5.40
N ARG A 267 -3.25 -8.77 6.35
CA ARG A 267 -4.28 -8.39 7.33
C ARG A 267 -3.74 -8.51 8.73
N ALA A 268 -4.20 -7.60 9.59
CA ALA A 268 -4.01 -7.70 11.04
C ALA A 268 -5.07 -6.85 11.75
N THR A 269 -5.26 -7.07 13.05
CA THR A 269 -6.29 -6.38 13.82
C THR A 269 -5.66 -5.74 15.07
N LYS A 270 -6.05 -4.50 15.38
CA LYS A 270 -5.74 -3.92 16.68
C LYS A 270 -6.64 -4.53 17.75
N PRO A 271 -6.10 -5.01 18.88
CA PRO A 271 -6.92 -5.60 19.96
C PRO A 271 -8.10 -4.73 20.37
N GLY A 272 -9.26 -5.33 20.56
CA GLY A 272 -10.45 -4.64 21.07
C GLY A 272 -10.31 -4.31 22.55
N LEU A 273 -10.98 -3.24 23.02
CA LEU A 273 -10.89 -2.75 24.41
C LEU A 273 -11.14 -3.83 25.47
N LYS A 274 -12.08 -4.74 25.26
CA LYS A 274 -12.36 -5.83 26.22
C LYS A 274 -11.14 -6.75 26.40
N ARG A 275 -10.39 -7.02 25.35
CA ARG A 275 -9.23 -7.89 25.40
C ARG A 275 -8.02 -7.19 26.05
N VAL A 276 -7.84 -5.91 25.78
CA VAL A 276 -6.81 -5.08 26.43
C VAL A 276 -7.02 -5.04 27.94
N LEU A 277 -8.26 -4.81 28.39
CA LEU A 277 -8.59 -4.81 29.82
C LEU A 277 -8.38 -6.18 30.48
N GLN A 278 -8.68 -7.28 29.79
CA GLN A 278 -8.43 -8.63 30.29
C GLN A 278 -6.92 -8.94 30.42
N GLN A 279 -6.12 -8.51 29.44
CA GLN A 279 -4.65 -8.67 29.48
C GLN A 279 -4.03 -7.85 30.61
N GLN A 280 -4.48 -6.61 30.82
CA GLN A 280 -4.04 -5.77 31.93
C GLN A 280 -4.44 -6.35 33.29
N ALA A 281 -5.66 -6.87 33.42
CA ALA A 281 -6.12 -7.53 34.65
C ALA A 281 -5.30 -8.81 34.96
N ALA A 282 -4.98 -9.61 33.93
CA ALA A 282 -4.14 -10.79 34.07
C ALA A 282 -2.67 -10.45 34.47
N ALA A 283 -2.15 -9.33 33.99
CA ALA A 283 -0.82 -8.85 34.36
C ALA A 283 -0.75 -8.30 35.80
N CYS A 284 -1.86 -7.81 36.35
CA CYS A 284 -1.95 -7.34 37.74
C CYS A 284 -2.16 -8.45 38.77
N CYS A 285 -2.60 -9.64 38.36
CA CYS A 285 -2.87 -10.77 39.27
C CYS A 285 -1.68 -11.78 39.30
N GLY A 286 -0.46 -11.28 39.46
CA GLY A 286 0.67 -12.13 39.83
C GLY A 286 0.54 -12.64 41.26
N PRO A 287 1.10 -13.83 41.61
CA PRO A 287 0.93 -14.46 42.93
C PRO A 287 1.41 -13.61 44.10
N ASP A 288 2.12 -12.51 43.89
CA ASP A 288 2.69 -11.64 44.92
C ASP A 288 1.93 -10.31 45.11
N CYS A 289 0.80 -10.10 44.44
CA CYS A 289 0.03 -8.83 44.53
C CYS A 289 -1.01 -8.79 45.68
N CYS A 290 -1.17 -9.84 46.45
CA CYS A 290 -2.12 -9.94 47.57
C CYS A 290 -1.40 -10.32 48.90
N ALA A 291 -0.19 -9.84 49.15
CA ALA A 291 0.47 -9.95 50.43
C ALA A 291 0.51 -8.59 51.13
#